data_6a307068c30e434fc71bafdc6f077580
#
_entry.id   6a307068c30e434fc71bafdc6f077580
#
_cell.length_a   1.000
_cell.length_b   1.000
_cell.length_c   1.000
_cell.angle_alpha   90.00
_cell.angle_beta   90.00
_cell.angle_gamma   90.00
#
_symmetry.space_group_name_H-M   'P 1'
#
loop_
_entity.id
_entity.type
_entity.pdbx_description
1 polymer ?
#
loop_
_entity_poly.entity_id
_entity_poly.type
_entity_poly.pdbx_seq_one_letter_code
_entity_poly.pdbx_strand_id
1 'polypeptide(L)'
;MNWTDLKITVSTKDAETAEAIAQMAVPYGIYIEDYSDMLELVPQIAHIDLIDEELLARSRTEAILHLYLPPDENPAEAADFLTRRLEAEGIPYRMETDQTLAEEDWANAWKRFYHPTHLGERLVVCPSWEQYAPAPQELVMTLDPGMAFGSGTHHTTRLCCELLEHLPVEGARVLDM
;
A
#
# COMPACT_ATOMS: atom_id res chain seq x y z
N MET A 1 20.52 -5.59 -2.08
CA MET A 1 20.70 -5.16 -0.67
C MET A 1 19.36 -5.33 0.02
N ASN A 2 19.33 -5.83 1.25
CA ASN A 2 18.06 -6.13 1.91
C ASN A 2 17.73 -5.04 2.92
N TRP A 3 16.51 -4.54 2.85
CA TRP A 3 15.96 -3.67 3.89
C TRP A 3 15.58 -4.51 5.11
N THR A 4 15.63 -3.90 6.28
CA THR A 4 15.17 -4.51 7.52
C THR A 4 13.86 -3.88 7.95
N ASP A 5 12.83 -4.70 8.14
CA ASP A 5 11.59 -4.27 8.80
C ASP A 5 11.72 -4.55 10.31
N LEU A 6 11.81 -3.49 11.09
CA LEU A 6 11.79 -3.56 12.54
C LEU A 6 10.36 -3.29 13.01
N LYS A 7 9.71 -4.32 13.52
CA LYS A 7 8.31 -4.28 13.95
C LYS A 7 8.24 -4.07 15.46
N ILE A 8 7.47 -3.07 15.88
CA ILE A 8 7.21 -2.80 17.29
C ILE A 8 5.72 -2.91 17.53
N THR A 9 5.31 -3.86 18.35
CA THR A 9 3.91 -4.01 18.76
C THR A 9 3.74 -3.37 20.14
N VAL A 10 2.81 -2.44 20.23
CA VAL A 10 2.43 -1.74 21.47
C VAL A 10 0.91 -1.75 21.65
N SER A 11 0.44 -1.34 22.83
CA SER A 11 -0.98 -1.05 23.00
C SER A 11 -1.39 0.14 22.14
N THR A 12 -2.61 0.15 21.60
CA THR A 12 -3.16 1.30 20.83
C THR A 12 -3.13 2.61 21.63
N LYS A 13 -3.22 2.53 22.97
CA LYS A 13 -3.13 3.70 23.85
C LYS A 13 -1.73 4.37 23.82
N ASP A 14 -0.71 3.58 23.57
CA ASP A 14 0.68 4.00 23.59
C ASP A 14 1.24 4.24 22.16
N ALA A 15 0.41 3.99 21.12
CA ALA A 15 0.81 4.03 19.72
C ALA A 15 1.37 5.41 19.31
N GLU A 16 0.71 6.50 19.69
CA GLU A 16 1.16 7.86 19.37
C GLU A 16 2.52 8.18 20.00
N THR A 17 2.73 7.79 21.26
CA THR A 17 4.02 7.99 21.93
C THR A 17 5.11 7.12 21.33
N ALA A 18 4.78 5.85 21.01
CA ALA A 18 5.70 4.94 20.35
C ALA A 18 6.07 5.41 18.94
N GLU A 19 5.13 5.98 18.18
CA GLU A 19 5.38 6.62 16.88
C GLU A 19 6.36 7.79 17.01
N ALA A 20 6.15 8.69 17.96
CA ALA A 20 7.05 9.81 18.19
C ALA A 20 8.48 9.36 18.53
N ILE A 21 8.62 8.27 19.31
CA ILE A 21 9.92 7.66 19.61
C ILE A 21 10.52 7.03 18.34
N ALA A 22 9.72 6.32 17.55
CA ALA A 22 10.15 5.68 16.33
C ALA A 22 10.65 6.69 15.28
N GLN A 23 9.99 7.86 15.15
CA GLN A 23 10.42 8.95 14.27
C GLN A 23 11.78 9.54 14.64
N MET A 24 12.21 9.39 15.89
CA MET A 24 13.55 9.83 16.31
C MET A 24 14.64 8.86 15.85
N ALA A 25 14.28 7.59 15.66
CA ALA A 25 15.21 6.55 15.20
C ALA A 25 15.27 6.46 13.67
N VAL A 26 14.14 6.65 13.00
CA VAL A 26 14.03 6.51 11.53
C VAL A 26 13.26 7.71 10.98
N PRO A 27 13.94 8.70 10.36
CA PRO A 27 13.30 9.92 9.87
C PRO A 27 12.49 9.74 8.57
N TYR A 28 12.56 8.59 7.92
CA TYR A 28 11.89 8.33 6.65
C TYR A 28 10.81 7.28 6.78
N GLY A 29 9.64 7.57 6.92
CA GLY A 29 8.53 6.66 6.72
C GLY A 29 8.41 5.54 7.77
N ILE A 30 7.45 5.71 8.65
CA ILE A 30 6.96 4.69 9.54
C ILE A 30 5.58 4.30 9.02
N TYR A 31 5.33 3.01 8.91
CA TYR A 31 3.99 2.50 8.62
C TYR A 31 3.38 1.97 9.92
N ILE A 32 2.14 2.36 10.20
CA ILE A 32 1.44 1.94 11.41
C ILE A 32 0.21 1.15 11.04
N GLU A 33 0.13 -0.08 11.55
CA GLU A 33 -1.08 -0.89 11.52
C GLU A 33 -1.86 -0.68 12.82
N ASP A 34 -2.86 0.17 12.78
CA ASP A 34 -3.81 0.38 13.88
C ASP A 34 -5.24 0.20 13.36
N TYR A 35 -5.93 -0.78 13.90
CA TYR A 35 -7.30 -1.12 13.52
C TYR A 35 -8.31 -0.78 14.63
N SER A 36 -7.92 0.02 15.63
CA SER A 36 -8.76 0.36 16.79
C SER A 36 -10.07 1.04 16.39
N ASP A 37 -10.01 1.98 15.46
CA ASP A 37 -11.13 2.81 15.03
C ASP A 37 -11.89 2.25 13.81
N MET A 38 -11.48 1.09 13.30
CA MET A 38 -11.98 0.54 12.04
C MET A 38 -13.51 0.40 12.04
N LEU A 39 -14.11 -0.08 13.13
CA LEU A 39 -15.56 -0.29 13.18
C LEU A 39 -16.36 1.01 13.22
N GLU A 40 -15.77 2.10 13.68
CA GLU A 40 -16.41 3.41 13.70
C GLU A 40 -16.21 4.16 12.39
N LEU A 41 -15.01 4.09 11.81
CA LEU A 41 -14.63 4.88 10.63
C LEU A 41 -15.12 4.26 9.31
N VAL A 42 -15.06 2.94 9.17
CA VAL A 42 -15.42 2.28 7.89
C VAL A 42 -16.86 2.56 7.47
N PRO A 43 -17.88 2.47 8.35
CA PRO A 43 -19.26 2.81 7.96
C PRO A 43 -19.45 4.28 7.59
N GLN A 44 -18.64 5.18 8.17
CA GLN A 44 -18.72 6.62 7.92
C GLN A 44 -18.06 7.03 6.60
N ILE A 45 -16.94 6.38 6.24
CA ILE A 45 -16.12 6.75 5.09
C ILE A 45 -16.60 6.02 3.82
N ALA A 46 -16.88 4.75 3.93
CA ALA A 46 -17.10 3.91 2.75
C ALA A 46 -18.57 3.64 2.44
N HIS A 47 -19.50 3.89 3.37
CA HIS A 47 -20.91 3.48 3.27
C HIS A 47 -21.09 2.00 2.87
N ILE A 48 -20.15 1.15 3.28
CA ILE A 48 -20.08 -0.26 2.92
C ILE A 48 -20.31 -1.08 4.21
N ASP A 49 -21.29 -1.96 4.15
CA ASP A 49 -21.60 -2.89 5.26
C ASP A 49 -20.71 -4.15 5.25
N LEU A 50 -19.86 -4.31 4.23
CA LEU A 50 -18.97 -5.45 4.07
C LEU A 50 -17.53 -5.06 4.39
N ILE A 51 -17.05 -5.56 5.53
CA ILE A 51 -15.63 -5.50 5.93
C ILE A 51 -15.06 -6.91 5.75
N ASP A 52 -13.86 -7.00 5.18
CA ASP A 52 -13.15 -8.25 4.99
C ASP A 52 -12.99 -9.00 6.34
N GLU A 53 -13.25 -10.31 6.34
CA GLU A 53 -13.14 -11.15 7.53
C GLU A 53 -11.71 -11.16 8.09
N GLU A 54 -10.70 -11.07 7.25
CA GLU A 54 -9.30 -10.99 7.68
C GLU A 54 -9.02 -9.68 8.45
N LEU A 55 -9.61 -8.57 8.01
CA LEU A 55 -9.50 -7.29 8.72
C LEU A 55 -10.27 -7.33 10.05
N LEU A 56 -11.43 -7.99 10.09
CA LEU A 56 -12.20 -8.16 11.32
C LEU A 56 -11.46 -9.00 12.37
N ALA A 57 -10.60 -9.92 11.93
CA ALA A 57 -9.79 -10.77 12.80
C ALA A 57 -8.56 -10.05 13.40
N ARG A 58 -8.18 -8.85 12.88
CA ARG A 58 -7.04 -8.07 13.38
C ARG A 58 -7.27 -7.57 14.80
N SER A 59 -6.18 -7.47 15.57
CA SER A 59 -6.23 -6.89 16.93
C SER A 59 -6.68 -5.43 16.88
N ARG A 60 -7.54 -5.03 17.81
CA ARG A 60 -8.01 -3.64 17.98
C ARG A 60 -7.45 -2.98 19.22
N THR A 61 -6.63 -3.69 19.96
CA THR A 61 -6.01 -3.23 21.21
C THR A 61 -4.51 -3.10 21.09
N GLU A 62 -3.94 -3.59 19.98
CA GLU A 62 -2.52 -3.51 19.68
C GLU A 62 -2.33 -2.79 18.34
N ALA A 63 -1.33 -1.92 18.30
CA ALA A 63 -0.82 -1.27 17.10
C ALA A 63 0.56 -1.83 16.77
N ILE A 64 0.87 -1.98 15.48
CA ILE A 64 2.17 -2.44 15.00
C ILE A 64 2.81 -1.30 14.21
N LEU A 65 3.99 -0.86 14.66
CA LEU A 65 4.80 0.11 13.97
C LEU A 65 5.86 -0.63 13.15
N HIS A 66 5.92 -0.36 11.87
CA HIS A 66 6.92 -0.87 10.95
C HIS A 66 7.94 0.22 10.64
N LEU A 67 9.19 -0.03 10.97
CA LEU A 67 10.32 0.85 10.70
C LEU A 67 11.20 0.19 9.65
N TYR A 68 11.26 0.79 8.48
CA TYR A 68 12.07 0.29 7.38
C TYR A 68 13.47 0.92 7.40
N LEU A 69 14.46 0.09 7.73
CA LEU A 69 15.86 0.49 7.82
C LEU A 69 16.59 0.11 6.53
N PRO A 70 17.28 1.05 5.88
CA PRO A 70 18.05 0.76 4.70
C PRO A 70 19.28 -0.13 5.02
N PRO A 71 19.86 -0.79 3.99
CA PRO A 71 20.94 -1.75 4.18
C PRO A 71 22.24 -1.20 4.78
N ASP A 72 22.42 0.12 4.72
CA ASP A 72 23.57 0.84 5.28
C ASP A 72 23.39 1.26 6.74
N GLU A 73 22.20 1.12 7.28
CA GLU A 73 21.91 1.35 8.69
C GLU A 73 22.01 0.05 9.51
N ASN A 74 22.42 0.19 10.78
CA ASN A 74 22.55 -0.94 11.69
C ASN A 74 21.23 -1.17 12.46
N PRO A 75 20.47 -2.24 12.16
CA PRO A 75 19.19 -2.49 12.83
C PRO A 75 19.33 -2.69 14.35
N ALA A 76 20.49 -3.17 14.81
CA ALA A 76 20.72 -3.38 16.24
C ALA A 76 20.84 -2.06 17.01
N GLU A 77 21.41 -1.02 16.40
CA GLU A 77 21.50 0.32 17.03
C GLU A 77 20.10 0.97 17.12
N ALA A 78 19.31 0.88 16.08
CA ALA A 78 17.93 1.35 16.09
C ALA A 78 17.11 0.63 17.16
N ALA A 79 17.21 -0.71 17.21
CA ALA A 79 16.52 -1.52 18.21
C ALA A 79 16.93 -1.18 19.64
N ASP A 80 18.24 -0.98 19.92
CA ASP A 80 18.74 -0.60 21.25
C ASP A 80 18.25 0.80 21.65
N PHE A 81 18.26 1.76 20.73
CA PHE A 81 17.72 3.10 20.97
C PHE A 81 16.22 3.04 21.31
N LEU A 82 15.44 2.34 20.51
CA LEU A 82 13.99 2.21 20.69
C LEU A 82 13.66 1.51 22.02
N THR A 83 14.37 0.43 22.34
CA THR A 83 14.26 -0.29 23.60
C THR A 83 14.43 0.65 24.79
N ARG A 84 15.54 1.39 24.84
CA ARG A 84 15.83 2.31 25.95
C ARG A 84 14.78 3.41 26.09
N ARG A 85 14.27 3.92 24.97
CA ARG A 85 13.25 4.97 24.98
C ARG A 85 11.90 4.48 25.44
N LEU A 86 11.45 3.34 24.89
CA LEU A 86 10.16 2.74 25.27
C LEU A 86 10.15 2.32 26.74
N GLU A 87 11.27 1.75 27.23
CA GLU A 87 11.42 1.40 28.65
C GLU A 87 11.41 2.65 29.56
N ALA A 88 12.05 3.74 29.14
CA ALA A 88 12.08 4.99 29.90
C ALA A 88 10.67 5.61 30.04
N GLU A 89 9.83 5.46 29.02
CA GLU A 89 8.42 5.90 29.05
C GLU A 89 7.49 4.87 29.72
N GLY A 90 8.01 3.70 30.08
CA GLY A 90 7.23 2.63 30.70
C GLY A 90 6.23 1.96 29.75
N ILE A 91 6.48 2.01 28.45
CA ILE A 91 5.61 1.43 27.42
C ILE A 91 5.94 -0.05 27.26
N PRO A 92 4.99 -0.98 27.51
CA PRO A 92 5.16 -2.39 27.19
C PRO A 92 5.18 -2.59 25.68
N TYR A 93 6.16 -3.33 25.16
CA TYR A 93 6.30 -3.59 23.74
C TYR A 93 6.79 -5.02 23.45
N ARG A 94 6.57 -5.45 22.21
CA ARG A 94 7.24 -6.59 21.58
C ARG A 94 7.97 -6.08 20.36
N MET A 95 9.20 -6.55 20.15
CA MET A 95 10.01 -6.15 19.01
C MET A 95 10.43 -7.38 18.23
N GLU A 96 10.25 -7.31 16.91
CA GLU A 96 10.62 -8.36 15.97
C GLU A 96 11.41 -7.74 14.82
N THR A 97 12.40 -8.44 14.31
CA THR A 97 13.21 -7.97 13.18
C THR A 97 13.07 -8.94 12.02
N ASP A 98 12.61 -8.44 10.91
CA ASP A 98 12.51 -9.20 9.66
C ASP A 98 13.53 -8.65 8.65
N GLN A 99 14.53 -9.48 8.30
CA GLN A 99 15.61 -9.15 7.35
C GLN A 99 15.34 -9.70 5.94
N THR A 100 14.15 -10.23 5.70
CA THR A 100 13.83 -10.92 4.44
C THR A 100 13.35 -10.01 3.32
N LEU A 101 13.18 -8.72 3.58
CA LEU A 101 12.75 -7.77 2.56
C LEU A 101 13.89 -7.48 1.58
N ALA A 102 14.00 -8.28 0.53
CA ALA A 102 14.85 -7.92 -0.59
C ALA A 102 14.31 -6.62 -1.22
N GLU A 103 15.21 -5.68 -1.52
CA GLU A 103 14.85 -4.43 -2.22
C GLU A 103 14.05 -4.70 -3.50
N GLU A 104 14.35 -5.81 -4.19
CA GLU A 104 13.61 -6.30 -5.35
C GLU A 104 12.18 -6.76 -4.99
N ASP A 105 11.98 -7.36 -3.83
CA ASP A 105 10.67 -7.84 -3.39
C ASP A 105 9.76 -6.67 -3.01
N TRP A 106 10.29 -5.65 -2.35
CA TRP A 106 9.53 -4.45 -2.01
C TRP A 106 9.22 -3.61 -3.25
N ALA A 107 10.21 -3.34 -4.08
CA ALA A 107 10.06 -2.56 -5.32
C ALA A 107 9.11 -3.23 -6.32
N ASN A 108 8.93 -4.55 -6.24
CA ASN A 108 8.11 -5.32 -7.16
C ASN A 108 6.87 -5.96 -6.51
N ALA A 109 6.76 -5.97 -5.17
CA ALA A 109 5.64 -6.60 -4.45
C ALA A 109 4.27 -6.06 -4.87
N TRP A 110 4.19 -4.77 -5.20
CA TRP A 110 2.98 -4.13 -5.67
C TRP A 110 2.58 -4.59 -7.08
N LYS A 111 3.53 -5.04 -7.94
CA LYS A 111 3.26 -5.50 -9.31
C LYS A 111 2.35 -6.72 -9.34
N ARG A 112 2.41 -7.58 -8.31
CA ARG A 112 1.56 -8.77 -8.20
C ARG A 112 0.07 -8.47 -8.07
N PHE A 113 -0.30 -7.23 -7.76
CA PHE A 113 -1.69 -6.80 -7.64
C PHE A 113 -2.24 -6.18 -8.93
N TYR A 114 -1.37 -6.00 -9.94
CA TYR A 114 -1.77 -5.42 -11.21
C TYR A 114 -1.74 -6.48 -12.31
N HIS A 115 -2.93 -6.83 -12.75
CA HIS A 115 -3.16 -7.80 -13.82
C HIS A 115 -3.87 -7.12 -15.00
N PRO A 116 -3.84 -7.72 -16.20
CA PRO A 116 -4.61 -7.22 -17.34
C PRO A 116 -6.06 -6.98 -16.93
N THR A 117 -6.54 -5.77 -17.11
CA THR A 117 -7.85 -5.33 -16.61
C THR A 117 -8.65 -4.68 -17.72
N HIS A 118 -9.90 -5.11 -17.91
CA HIS A 118 -10.83 -4.50 -18.84
C HIS A 118 -11.37 -3.18 -18.25
N LEU A 119 -11.22 -2.10 -19.01
CA LEU A 119 -11.75 -0.78 -18.64
C LEU A 119 -13.06 -0.45 -19.37
N GLY A 120 -13.44 -1.22 -20.37
CA GLY A 120 -14.64 -1.11 -21.15
C GLY A 120 -14.95 -2.42 -21.85
N GLU A 121 -15.64 -2.38 -22.99
CA GLU A 121 -15.98 -3.58 -23.79
C GLU A 121 -14.77 -4.10 -24.57
N ARG A 122 -13.90 -3.18 -25.03
CA ARG A 122 -12.77 -3.48 -25.92
C ARG A 122 -11.42 -3.09 -25.37
N LEU A 123 -11.36 -2.08 -24.50
CA LEU A 123 -10.11 -1.56 -23.97
C LEU A 123 -9.62 -2.41 -22.81
N VAL A 124 -8.40 -2.92 -22.94
CA VAL A 124 -7.69 -3.66 -21.89
C VAL A 124 -6.42 -2.92 -21.52
N VAL A 125 -6.22 -2.63 -20.24
CA VAL A 125 -4.94 -2.14 -19.71
C VAL A 125 -4.13 -3.33 -19.24
N CYS A 126 -2.92 -3.46 -19.75
CA CYS A 126 -2.00 -4.53 -19.41
C CYS A 126 -0.65 -3.95 -18.98
N PRO A 127 -0.15 -4.27 -17.77
CA PRO A 127 1.19 -3.89 -17.36
C PRO A 127 2.25 -4.54 -18.24
N SER A 128 3.40 -3.88 -18.41
CA SER A 128 4.48 -4.36 -19.31
C SER A 128 5.10 -5.69 -18.86
N TRP A 129 4.97 -6.04 -17.58
CA TRP A 129 5.49 -7.30 -17.01
C TRP A 129 4.52 -8.48 -17.13
N GLU A 130 3.28 -8.25 -17.59
CA GLU A 130 2.29 -9.29 -17.81
C GLU A 130 2.17 -9.67 -19.27
N GLN A 131 1.86 -10.93 -19.53
CA GLN A 131 1.55 -11.40 -20.86
C GLN A 131 0.05 -11.53 -21.05
N TYR A 132 -0.48 -10.85 -22.05
CA TYR A 132 -1.90 -10.91 -22.38
C TYR A 132 -2.09 -11.23 -23.87
N ALA A 133 -2.96 -12.20 -24.16
CA ALA A 133 -3.33 -12.56 -25.52
C ALA A 133 -4.71 -11.96 -25.83
N PRO A 134 -4.77 -10.83 -26.56
CA PRO A 134 -6.04 -10.15 -26.81
C PRO A 134 -6.96 -10.93 -27.74
N ALA A 135 -8.27 -10.81 -27.52
CA ALA A 135 -9.26 -11.22 -28.48
C ALA A 135 -9.25 -10.27 -29.71
N PRO A 136 -9.76 -10.68 -30.90
CA PRO A 136 -9.66 -9.91 -32.12
C PRO A 136 -10.24 -8.49 -32.07
N GLN A 137 -11.18 -8.23 -31.16
CA GLN A 137 -11.83 -6.92 -30.99
C GLN A 137 -11.22 -6.08 -29.89
N GLU A 138 -10.29 -6.63 -29.11
CA GLU A 138 -9.68 -5.93 -27.98
C GLU A 138 -8.55 -5.02 -28.39
N LEU A 139 -8.48 -3.88 -27.73
CA LEU A 139 -7.42 -2.89 -27.84
C LEU A 139 -6.61 -2.92 -26.54
N VAL A 140 -5.39 -3.40 -26.62
CA VAL A 140 -4.50 -3.47 -25.45
C VAL A 140 -3.67 -2.20 -25.35
N MET A 141 -3.80 -1.53 -24.22
CA MET A 141 -2.94 -0.41 -23.84
C MET A 141 -1.94 -0.88 -22.79
N THR A 142 -0.66 -0.82 -23.12
CA THR A 142 0.39 -1.10 -22.13
C THR A 142 0.55 0.11 -21.23
N LEU A 143 0.30 -0.07 -19.95
CA LEU A 143 0.42 0.98 -18.94
C LEU A 143 1.04 0.41 -17.67
N ASP A 144 2.18 0.93 -17.30
CA ASP A 144 2.84 0.61 -16.03
C ASP A 144 2.36 1.58 -14.96
N PRO A 145 1.60 1.10 -13.96
CA PRO A 145 1.19 1.95 -12.85
C PRO A 145 2.44 2.46 -12.12
N GLY A 146 2.53 3.77 -11.97
CA GLY A 146 3.56 4.40 -11.15
C GLY A 146 3.02 4.72 -9.76
N MET A 147 3.82 5.43 -8.96
CA MET A 147 3.39 5.99 -7.66
C MET A 147 2.37 7.13 -7.83
N ALA A 148 2.03 7.50 -9.06
CA ALA A 148 1.06 8.53 -9.39
C ALA A 148 -0.35 7.94 -9.63
N PHE A 149 -1.36 8.79 -9.46
CA PHE A 149 -2.75 8.48 -9.79
C PHE A 149 -2.90 8.11 -11.28
N GLY A 150 -3.76 7.14 -11.61
CA GLY A 150 -4.07 6.81 -13.00
C GLY A 150 -3.73 5.38 -13.44
N SER A 151 -3.64 4.44 -12.50
CA SER A 151 -3.38 3.01 -12.77
C SER A 151 -4.44 2.31 -13.66
N GLY A 152 -5.51 3.02 -14.02
CA GLY A 152 -6.64 2.46 -14.78
C GLY A 152 -7.72 1.82 -13.91
N THR A 153 -7.39 1.41 -12.70
CA THR A 153 -8.33 0.68 -11.81
C THR A 153 -9.34 1.59 -11.09
N HIS A 154 -9.08 2.92 -11.06
CA HIS A 154 -9.98 3.85 -10.40
C HIS A 154 -11.28 4.03 -11.19
N HIS A 155 -12.41 4.09 -10.51
CA HIS A 155 -13.75 4.18 -11.13
C HIS A 155 -13.90 5.33 -12.11
N THR A 156 -13.29 6.50 -11.84
CA THR A 156 -13.36 7.65 -12.75
C THR A 156 -12.61 7.39 -14.05
N THR A 157 -11.44 6.77 -14.01
CA THR A 157 -10.68 6.39 -15.20
C THR A 157 -11.46 5.38 -16.04
N ARG A 158 -12.04 4.37 -15.38
CA ARG A 158 -12.86 3.36 -16.04
C ARG A 158 -14.07 3.99 -16.75
N LEU A 159 -14.82 4.85 -16.07
CA LEU A 159 -15.96 5.55 -16.65
C LEU A 159 -15.57 6.42 -17.87
N CYS A 160 -14.43 7.10 -17.80
CA CYS A 160 -13.93 7.87 -18.95
C CYS A 160 -13.62 6.95 -20.14
N CYS A 161 -12.98 5.82 -19.91
CA CYS A 161 -12.68 4.85 -20.95
C CYS A 161 -13.95 4.25 -21.57
N GLU A 162 -14.90 3.85 -20.74
CA GLU A 162 -16.21 3.35 -21.20
C GLU A 162 -16.95 4.40 -22.06
N LEU A 163 -16.95 5.65 -21.64
CA LEU A 163 -17.57 6.73 -22.41
C LEU A 163 -16.86 6.97 -23.75
N LEU A 164 -15.52 6.93 -23.77
CA LEU A 164 -14.73 7.11 -24.99
C LEU A 164 -14.98 6.01 -26.02
N GLU A 165 -15.22 4.77 -25.59
CA GLU A 165 -15.57 3.66 -26.50
C GLU A 165 -16.89 3.88 -27.27
N HIS A 166 -17.80 4.64 -26.69
CA HIS A 166 -19.09 4.96 -27.32
C HIS A 166 -19.06 6.22 -28.19
N LEU A 167 -17.95 6.96 -28.22
CA LEU A 167 -17.82 8.14 -29.04
C LEU A 167 -17.38 7.78 -30.49
N PRO A 168 -17.94 8.41 -31.52
CA PRO A 168 -17.53 8.24 -32.91
C PRO A 168 -16.20 8.99 -33.16
N VAL A 169 -15.09 8.42 -32.74
CA VAL A 169 -13.75 9.08 -32.81
C VAL A 169 -13.00 8.79 -34.11
N GLU A 170 -13.52 7.91 -34.97
CA GLU A 170 -12.86 7.58 -36.25
C GLU A 170 -12.73 8.81 -37.14
N GLY A 171 -11.51 9.20 -37.48
CA GLY A 171 -11.21 10.39 -38.26
C GLY A 171 -11.41 11.73 -37.52
N ALA A 172 -11.78 11.72 -36.25
CA ALA A 172 -11.99 12.92 -35.45
C ALA A 172 -10.65 13.56 -35.02
N ARG A 173 -10.66 14.87 -34.86
CA ARG A 173 -9.57 15.60 -34.19
C ARG A 173 -9.95 15.73 -32.72
N VAL A 174 -9.09 15.19 -31.86
CA VAL A 174 -9.31 15.19 -30.40
C VAL A 174 -8.32 16.16 -29.76
N LEU A 175 -8.77 16.93 -28.79
CA LEU A 175 -7.97 17.78 -27.93
C LEU A 175 -8.24 17.37 -26.48
N ASP A 176 -7.18 16.99 -25.78
CA ASP A 176 -7.16 16.75 -24.35
C ASP A 176 -6.51 17.95 -23.67
N MET A 177 -7.17 18.51 -22.64
CA MET A 177 -6.75 19.75 -21.95
C MET A 177 -6.68 19.53 -20.44
#